data_5e41744544151ef00306bb2690b2283b
#
_entry.id   5e41744544151ef00306bb2690b2283b
#
_cell.length_a   1.000
_cell.length_b   1.000
_cell.length_c   1.000
_cell.angle_alpha   90.00
_cell.angle_beta   90.00
_cell.angle_gamma   90.00
#
_symmetry.space_group_name_H-M   'P 1'
#
loop_
_entity.id
_entity.type
_entity.pdbx_description
1 polymer ?
#
loop_
_entity_poly.entity_id
_entity_poly.type
_entity_poly.pdbx_seq_one_letter_code
_entity_poly.pdbx_strand_id
1 'polypeptide(L)'
;MRIIAGKYRSRQIQTVEGNDVRPTTDMLRETLFNVISSARPIEDTVWLDVYAGSGAVGLEARSRGAGVVTLVEHDRRTAALIGQNARTLGFTGIDVLAVPVARAFAHQPRAPYDIAFLDPPYAVPDLDVVTVLEALRDQGWLSPDALVVVERSSRGPDLPWPEGFKGDRTRKYGETTLWYGRATF
;
A
#
# COMPACT_ATOMS: atom_id res chain seq x y z
N MET A 1 15.35 -7.90 -3.53
CA MET A 1 13.92 -8.25 -3.58
C MET A 1 13.50 -8.40 -5.03
N ARG A 2 12.36 -9.05 -5.34
CA ARG A 2 11.92 -9.26 -6.74
C ARG A 2 10.41 -9.06 -6.91
N ILE A 3 9.98 -8.77 -8.14
CA ILE A 3 8.58 -8.84 -8.57
C ILE A 3 8.15 -10.31 -8.64
N ILE A 4 6.97 -10.65 -8.07
CA ILE A 4 6.50 -12.04 -7.95
C ILE A 4 5.70 -12.46 -9.18
N ALA A 5 4.80 -11.57 -9.65
CA ALA A 5 3.88 -11.89 -10.73
C ALA A 5 3.66 -10.71 -11.69
N GLY A 6 2.83 -10.93 -12.71
CA GLY A 6 2.49 -9.95 -13.73
C GLY A 6 3.54 -9.82 -14.83
N LYS A 7 3.45 -8.74 -15.59
CA LYS A 7 4.27 -8.48 -16.78
C LYS A 7 5.78 -8.48 -16.52
N TYR A 8 6.18 -8.10 -15.28
CA TYR A 8 7.58 -7.93 -14.90
C TYR A 8 8.06 -8.98 -13.90
N ARG A 9 7.40 -10.15 -13.88
CA ARG A 9 7.73 -11.28 -13.00
C ARG A 9 9.24 -11.56 -13.01
N SER A 10 9.79 -11.88 -11.83
CA SER A 10 11.20 -12.22 -11.57
C SER A 10 12.19 -11.07 -11.74
N ARG A 11 11.77 -9.86 -12.12
CA ARG A 11 12.66 -8.70 -12.18
C ARG A 11 13.07 -8.27 -10.78
N GLN A 12 14.35 -7.91 -10.65
CA GLN A 12 14.92 -7.48 -9.37
C GLN A 12 14.51 -6.04 -9.02
N ILE A 13 14.23 -5.80 -7.74
CA ILE A 13 14.02 -4.49 -7.14
C ILE A 13 15.19 -4.25 -6.18
N GLN A 14 15.87 -3.13 -6.32
CA GLN A 14 16.89 -2.69 -5.37
C GLN A 14 16.24 -2.20 -4.07
N THR A 15 16.86 -2.50 -2.93
CA THR A 15 16.44 -2.07 -1.60
C THR A 15 17.56 -1.31 -0.93
N VAL A 16 17.24 -0.41 0.00
CA VAL A 16 18.25 0.30 0.81
C VAL A 16 18.83 -0.69 1.82
N GLU A 17 20.15 -0.84 1.85
CA GLU A 17 20.82 -1.62 2.89
C GLU A 17 20.68 -0.95 4.26
N GLY A 18 20.48 -1.73 5.32
CA GLY A 18 20.51 -1.26 6.71
C GLY A 18 19.19 -0.71 7.26
N ASN A 19 18.14 -0.61 6.48
CA ASN A 19 16.80 -0.47 7.07
C ASN A 19 16.35 -1.85 7.54
N ASP A 20 15.89 -1.91 8.79
CA ASP A 20 15.17 -3.04 9.37
C ASP A 20 13.78 -3.16 8.69
N VAL A 21 13.79 -3.10 7.36
CA VAL A 21 12.63 -3.32 6.53
C VAL A 21 12.36 -4.81 6.65
N ARG A 22 11.39 -5.17 7.47
CA ARG A 22 10.80 -6.50 7.34
C ARG A 22 10.49 -6.68 5.87
N PRO A 23 11.15 -7.62 5.18
CA PRO A 23 10.68 -7.95 3.86
C PRO A 23 9.28 -8.52 4.08
N THR A 24 8.24 -7.83 3.61
CA THR A 24 7.00 -8.53 3.31
C THR A 24 7.43 -9.71 2.50
N THR A 25 7.43 -10.89 3.10
CA THR A 25 8.01 -12.08 2.45
C THR A 25 7.33 -12.24 1.11
N ASP A 26 8.03 -12.79 0.13
CA ASP A 26 7.43 -13.07 -1.18
C ASP A 26 6.09 -13.79 -1.02
N MET A 27 5.98 -14.71 -0.06
CA MET A 27 4.76 -15.45 0.27
C MET A 27 3.63 -14.54 0.80
N LEU A 28 3.93 -13.61 1.71
CA LEU A 28 2.93 -12.70 2.26
C LEU A 28 2.41 -11.76 1.16
N ARG A 29 3.31 -11.25 0.32
CA ARG A 29 2.96 -10.38 -0.80
C ARG A 29 2.11 -11.13 -1.84
N GLU A 30 2.47 -12.36 -2.18
CA GLU A 30 1.66 -13.21 -3.07
C GLU A 30 0.27 -13.45 -2.49
N THR A 31 0.17 -13.76 -1.20
CA THR A 31 -1.10 -13.98 -0.52
C THR A 31 -1.94 -12.69 -0.48
N LEU A 32 -1.33 -11.55 -0.16
CA LEU A 32 -1.98 -10.23 -0.21
C LEU A 32 -2.67 -10.01 -1.56
N PHE A 33 -1.92 -10.17 -2.65
CA PHE A 33 -2.44 -9.96 -3.99
C PHE A 33 -3.49 -11.00 -4.41
N ASN A 34 -3.40 -12.23 -3.97
CA ASN A 34 -4.41 -13.27 -4.22
C ASN A 34 -5.75 -12.90 -3.58
N VAL A 35 -5.73 -12.40 -2.33
CA VAL A 35 -6.94 -11.93 -1.65
C VAL A 35 -7.52 -10.70 -2.34
N ILE A 36 -6.69 -9.72 -2.68
CA ILE A 36 -7.13 -8.51 -3.39
C ILE A 36 -7.75 -8.87 -4.74
N SER A 37 -7.09 -9.70 -5.55
CA SER A 37 -7.59 -10.11 -6.87
C SER A 37 -8.91 -10.88 -6.80
N SER A 38 -9.16 -11.60 -5.70
CA SER A 38 -10.44 -12.28 -5.48
C SER A 38 -11.57 -11.33 -5.10
N ALA A 39 -11.25 -10.18 -4.51
CA ALA A 39 -12.22 -9.18 -4.06
C ALA A 39 -12.47 -8.10 -5.11
N ARG A 40 -11.46 -7.78 -5.92
CA ARG A 40 -11.49 -6.75 -6.96
C ARG A 40 -10.42 -7.02 -8.02
N PRO A 41 -10.70 -6.90 -9.33
CA PRO A 41 -9.67 -6.89 -10.37
C PRO A 41 -8.63 -5.80 -10.10
N ILE A 42 -7.36 -6.08 -10.35
CA ILE A 42 -6.26 -5.11 -10.18
C ILE A 42 -6.03 -4.31 -11.46
N GLU A 43 -6.34 -4.89 -12.60
CA GLU A 43 -6.12 -4.29 -13.91
C GLU A 43 -6.83 -2.93 -14.02
N ASP A 44 -6.10 -1.95 -14.53
CA ASP A 44 -6.53 -0.55 -14.71
C ASP A 44 -6.94 0.21 -13.45
N THR A 45 -6.77 -0.37 -12.25
CA THR A 45 -7.07 0.33 -11.00
C THR A 45 -6.09 1.46 -10.71
N VAL A 46 -6.56 2.46 -9.95
CA VAL A 46 -5.73 3.50 -9.31
C VAL A 46 -5.35 3.00 -7.91
N TRP A 47 -4.06 2.77 -7.69
CA TRP A 47 -3.52 2.14 -6.49
C TRP A 47 -2.74 3.12 -5.62
N LEU A 48 -2.96 3.07 -4.32
CA LEU A 48 -2.22 3.83 -3.31
C LEU A 48 -1.44 2.90 -2.39
N ASP A 49 -0.13 3.09 -2.28
CA ASP A 49 0.78 2.37 -1.38
C ASP A 49 1.30 3.35 -0.33
N VAL A 50 0.77 3.26 0.89
CA VAL A 50 1.06 4.17 2.00
C VAL A 50 2.08 3.53 2.92
N TYR A 51 3.12 4.27 3.29
CA TYR A 51 4.32 3.77 3.96
C TYR A 51 5.09 2.79 3.07
N ALA A 52 5.32 3.18 1.82
CA ALA A 52 5.73 2.28 0.76
C ALA A 52 7.08 1.56 0.97
N GLY A 53 7.95 2.09 1.84
CA GLY A 53 9.25 1.50 2.11
C GLY A 53 10.05 1.25 0.82
N SER A 54 10.37 0.01 0.51
CA SER A 54 11.07 -0.35 -0.73
C SER A 54 10.21 -0.20 -2.00
N GLY A 55 8.92 0.07 -1.87
CA GLY A 55 7.96 0.12 -2.97
C GLY A 55 7.53 -1.25 -3.49
N ALA A 56 7.84 -2.33 -2.76
CA ALA A 56 7.61 -3.70 -3.23
C ALA A 56 6.14 -3.98 -3.56
N VAL A 57 5.21 -3.46 -2.76
CA VAL A 57 3.76 -3.69 -2.96
C VAL A 57 3.26 -2.85 -4.14
N GLY A 58 3.56 -1.56 -4.18
CA GLY A 58 3.12 -0.70 -5.28
C GLY A 58 3.71 -1.10 -6.65
N LEU A 59 5.00 -1.45 -6.71
CA LEU A 59 5.64 -1.94 -7.93
C LEU A 59 5.07 -3.30 -8.36
N GLU A 60 4.73 -4.18 -7.42
CA GLU A 60 4.02 -5.43 -7.70
C GLU A 60 2.63 -5.17 -8.26
N ALA A 61 1.86 -4.22 -7.68
CA ALA A 61 0.55 -3.83 -8.19
C ALA A 61 0.64 -3.36 -9.65
N ARG A 62 1.65 -2.53 -9.95
CA ARG A 62 1.89 -2.07 -11.33
C ARG A 62 2.22 -3.23 -12.28
N SER A 63 3.03 -4.18 -11.83
CA SER A 63 3.36 -5.39 -12.61
C SER A 63 2.13 -6.25 -12.90
N ARG A 64 1.17 -6.28 -11.99
CA ARG A 64 -0.09 -7.03 -12.09
C ARG A 64 -1.20 -6.30 -12.85
N GLY A 65 -0.91 -5.09 -13.38
CA GLY A 65 -1.81 -4.39 -14.27
C GLY A 65 -2.47 -3.14 -13.72
N ALA A 66 -2.19 -2.72 -12.47
CA ALA A 66 -2.70 -1.44 -11.97
C ALA A 66 -2.34 -0.31 -12.95
N GLY A 67 -3.29 0.53 -13.29
CA GLY A 67 -3.12 1.60 -14.28
C GLY A 67 -2.21 2.72 -13.79
N VAL A 68 -2.48 3.20 -12.57
CA VAL A 68 -1.69 4.22 -11.88
C VAL A 68 -1.38 3.74 -10.47
N VAL A 69 -0.16 3.97 -10.01
CA VAL A 69 0.26 3.64 -8.64
C VAL A 69 0.95 4.84 -8.03
N THR A 70 0.44 5.31 -6.91
CA THR A 70 1.09 6.32 -6.08
C THR A 70 1.68 5.67 -4.83
N LEU A 71 2.96 5.95 -4.56
CA LEU A 71 3.67 5.44 -3.40
C LEU A 71 4.05 6.62 -2.50
N VAL A 72 3.68 6.54 -1.23
CA VAL A 72 4.02 7.56 -0.22
C VAL A 72 5.11 7.01 0.68
N GLU A 73 6.28 7.65 0.64
CA GLU A 73 7.45 7.29 1.44
C GLU A 73 8.12 8.56 1.98
N HIS A 74 8.32 8.63 3.29
CA HIS A 74 8.87 9.83 3.92
C HIS A 74 10.39 9.97 3.75
N ASP A 75 11.12 8.86 3.71
CA ASP A 75 12.56 8.87 3.52
C ASP A 75 12.90 9.17 2.04
N ARG A 76 13.57 10.29 1.82
CA ARG A 76 13.89 10.76 0.47
C ARG A 76 14.80 9.82 -0.31
N ARG A 77 15.71 9.10 0.37
CA ARG A 77 16.63 8.16 -0.30
C ARG A 77 15.88 6.94 -0.75
N THR A 78 15.02 6.41 0.11
CA THR A 78 14.15 5.29 -0.20
C THR A 78 13.16 5.64 -1.31
N ALA A 79 12.53 6.81 -1.26
CA ALA A 79 11.64 7.30 -2.31
C ALA A 79 12.36 7.46 -3.66
N ALA A 80 13.60 7.99 -3.66
CA ALA A 80 14.40 8.09 -4.87
C ALA A 80 14.73 6.71 -5.47
N LEU A 81 14.99 5.72 -4.61
CA LEU A 81 15.27 4.34 -5.03
C LEU A 81 14.03 3.68 -5.66
N ILE A 82 12.82 3.90 -5.09
CA ILE A 82 11.57 3.47 -5.72
C ILE A 82 11.46 4.02 -7.14
N GLY A 83 11.67 5.33 -7.31
CA GLY A 83 11.66 5.97 -8.63
C GLY A 83 12.72 5.40 -9.59
N GLN A 84 13.90 5.06 -9.09
CA GLN A 84 14.94 4.40 -9.89
C GLN A 84 14.52 3.00 -10.32
N ASN A 85 13.98 2.20 -9.40
CA ASN A 85 13.44 0.87 -9.71
C ASN A 85 12.35 0.94 -10.79
N ALA A 86 11.41 1.87 -10.65
CA ALA A 86 10.35 2.07 -11.63
C ALA A 86 10.92 2.40 -13.03
N ARG A 87 11.90 3.29 -13.12
CA ARG A 87 12.56 3.63 -14.39
C ARG A 87 13.33 2.44 -14.98
N THR A 88 14.09 1.71 -14.17
CA THR A 88 14.85 0.53 -14.59
C THR A 88 13.94 -0.57 -15.12
N LEU A 89 12.77 -0.74 -14.52
CA LEU A 89 11.76 -1.69 -14.97
C LEU A 89 10.95 -1.19 -16.17
N GLY A 90 11.10 0.08 -16.57
CA GLY A 90 10.32 0.67 -17.64
C GLY A 90 8.84 0.90 -17.28
N PHE A 91 8.54 1.06 -16.00
CA PHE A 91 7.18 1.36 -15.57
C PHE A 91 6.77 2.79 -15.92
N THR A 92 5.58 2.93 -16.44
CA THR A 92 4.84 4.19 -16.56
C THR A 92 3.72 4.21 -15.51
N GLY A 93 3.15 5.37 -15.19
CA GLY A 93 2.04 5.47 -14.24
C GLY A 93 2.45 5.22 -12.77
N ILE A 94 3.72 5.44 -12.43
CA ILE A 94 4.23 5.44 -11.06
C ILE A 94 4.46 6.88 -10.63
N ASP A 95 3.88 7.25 -9.48
CA ASP A 95 4.10 8.53 -8.81
C ASP A 95 4.64 8.27 -7.39
N VAL A 96 5.73 8.94 -7.02
CA VAL A 96 6.37 8.76 -5.71
C VAL A 96 6.33 10.08 -4.94
N LEU A 97 5.59 10.09 -3.84
CA LEU A 97 5.47 11.23 -2.94
C LEU A 97 6.50 11.09 -1.80
N ALA A 98 7.61 11.81 -1.92
CA ALA A 98 8.69 11.80 -0.93
C ALA A 98 8.38 12.75 0.25
N VAL A 99 7.31 12.47 0.99
CA VAL A 99 6.79 13.30 2.10
C VAL A 99 6.21 12.43 3.21
N PRO A 100 6.15 12.95 4.46
CA PRO A 100 5.40 12.29 5.52
C PRO A 100 3.92 12.09 5.15
N VAL A 101 3.32 10.97 5.60
CA VAL A 101 1.94 10.58 5.30
C VAL A 101 0.93 11.67 5.64
N ALA A 102 1.06 12.30 6.82
CA ALA A 102 0.18 13.38 7.23
C ALA A 102 0.23 14.59 6.27
N ARG A 103 1.38 14.86 5.65
CA ARG A 103 1.54 15.92 4.65
C ARG A 103 0.98 15.51 3.30
N ALA A 104 1.13 14.26 2.91
CA ALA A 104 0.57 13.74 1.66
C ALA A 104 -0.95 13.95 1.62
N PHE A 105 -1.62 13.61 2.71
CA PHE A 105 -3.09 13.62 2.80
C PHE A 105 -3.69 14.93 3.35
N ALA A 106 -2.90 15.98 3.47
CA ALA A 106 -3.41 17.32 3.79
C ALA A 106 -4.12 17.99 2.60
N HIS A 107 -4.05 17.42 1.41
CA HIS A 107 -4.60 17.96 0.18
C HIS A 107 -5.41 16.91 -0.58
N GLN A 108 -6.29 17.36 -1.47
CA GLN A 108 -7.05 16.46 -2.33
C GLN A 108 -6.14 15.81 -3.40
N PRO A 109 -6.40 14.55 -3.77
CA PRO A 109 -5.71 13.87 -4.85
C PRO A 109 -6.17 14.38 -6.22
N ARG A 110 -5.43 14.03 -7.27
CA ARG A 110 -5.84 14.30 -8.66
C ARG A 110 -7.04 13.45 -9.09
N ALA A 111 -7.14 12.25 -8.56
CA ALA A 111 -8.25 11.31 -8.75
C ALA A 111 -8.34 10.39 -7.53
N PRO A 112 -9.53 9.88 -7.19
CA PRO A 112 -9.67 8.94 -6.09
C PRO A 112 -9.03 7.57 -6.43
N TYR A 113 -8.63 6.85 -5.39
CA TYR A 113 -7.97 5.56 -5.48
C TYR A 113 -8.97 4.41 -5.26
N ASP A 114 -8.82 3.36 -6.05
CA ASP A 114 -9.65 2.15 -5.99
C ASP A 114 -9.18 1.17 -4.92
N ILE A 115 -7.87 1.14 -4.70
CA ILE A 115 -7.22 0.25 -3.74
C ILE A 115 -6.19 1.05 -2.96
N ALA A 116 -6.22 0.95 -1.63
CA ALA A 116 -5.20 1.51 -0.75
C ALA A 116 -4.61 0.41 0.13
N PHE A 117 -3.28 0.33 0.15
CA PHE A 117 -2.52 -0.53 1.05
C PHE A 117 -1.74 0.34 2.04
N LEU A 118 -1.83 0.04 3.33
CA LEU A 118 -1.16 0.75 4.41
C LEU A 118 -0.33 -0.24 5.23
N ASP A 119 0.99 -0.05 5.28
CA ASP A 119 1.92 -0.82 6.11
C ASP A 119 2.71 0.11 7.05
N PRO A 120 2.02 0.74 8.02
CA PRO A 120 2.69 1.66 8.94
C PRO A 120 3.69 0.90 9.82
N PRO A 121 4.84 1.52 10.16
CA PRO A 121 5.78 0.97 11.13
C PRO A 121 5.04 0.57 12.43
N TYR A 122 5.44 -0.52 13.06
CA TYR A 122 4.77 -1.00 14.29
C TYR A 122 4.78 -0.01 15.45
N ALA A 123 5.73 0.92 15.45
CA ALA A 123 5.78 2.00 16.42
C ALA A 123 4.67 3.05 16.23
N VAL A 124 4.02 3.09 15.07
CA VAL A 124 2.89 3.99 14.81
C VAL A 124 1.66 3.46 15.56
N PRO A 125 1.06 4.26 16.47
CA PRO A 125 -0.14 3.85 17.19
C PRO A 125 -1.34 3.58 16.26
N ASP A 126 -2.24 2.69 16.66
CA ASP A 126 -3.45 2.39 15.86
C ASP A 126 -4.35 3.63 15.67
N LEU A 127 -4.38 4.54 16.64
CA LEU A 127 -5.10 5.81 16.52
C LEU A 127 -4.54 6.71 15.40
N ASP A 128 -3.25 6.69 15.17
CA ASP A 128 -2.64 7.45 14.07
C ASP A 128 -3.00 6.81 12.71
N VAL A 129 -3.11 5.48 12.66
CA VAL A 129 -3.61 4.77 11.48
C VAL A 129 -5.07 5.14 11.19
N VAL A 130 -5.91 5.20 12.23
CA VAL A 130 -7.30 5.67 12.13
C VAL A 130 -7.35 7.10 11.57
N THR A 131 -6.51 8.00 12.10
CA THR A 131 -6.42 9.38 11.61
C THR A 131 -6.05 9.44 10.12
N VAL A 132 -5.16 8.55 9.66
CA VAL A 132 -4.81 8.46 8.22
C VAL A 132 -6.02 7.98 7.40
N LEU A 133 -6.76 6.97 7.87
CA LEU A 133 -7.96 6.49 7.18
C LEU A 133 -9.03 7.59 7.09
N GLU A 134 -9.24 8.35 8.17
CA GLU A 134 -10.15 9.51 8.19
C GLU A 134 -9.70 10.60 7.20
N ALA A 135 -8.41 10.91 7.14
CA ALA A 135 -7.88 11.87 6.17
C ALA A 135 -8.08 11.40 4.73
N LEU A 136 -7.87 10.11 4.44
CA LEU A 136 -8.14 9.52 3.12
C LEU A 136 -9.61 9.67 2.71
N ARG A 137 -10.54 9.49 3.64
CA ARG A 137 -11.98 9.72 3.44
C ARG A 137 -12.28 11.20 3.23
N ASP A 138 -11.89 12.03 4.18
CA ASP A 138 -12.32 13.43 4.26
C ASP A 138 -11.75 14.30 3.15
N GLN A 139 -10.56 13.95 2.64
CA GLN A 139 -9.91 14.62 1.52
C GLN A 139 -10.24 14.00 0.14
N GLY A 140 -11.11 12.99 0.08
CA GLY A 140 -11.56 12.39 -1.17
C GLY A 140 -10.47 11.55 -1.87
N TRP A 141 -9.58 10.92 -1.10
CA TRP A 141 -8.53 10.05 -1.66
C TRP A 141 -9.05 8.69 -2.12
N LEU A 142 -10.19 8.24 -1.63
CA LEU A 142 -10.73 6.92 -1.95
C LEU A 142 -11.98 7.04 -2.83
N SER A 143 -12.09 6.17 -3.82
CA SER A 143 -13.32 5.99 -4.58
C SER A 143 -14.40 5.34 -3.72
N PRO A 144 -15.69 5.54 -4.04
CA PRO A 144 -16.74 4.73 -3.44
C PRO A 144 -16.43 3.25 -3.55
N ASP A 145 -16.65 2.48 -2.48
CA ASP A 145 -16.35 1.03 -2.40
C ASP A 145 -14.86 0.68 -2.60
N ALA A 146 -13.94 1.63 -2.38
CA ALA A 146 -12.51 1.37 -2.44
C ALA A 146 -12.11 0.25 -1.46
N LEU A 147 -11.27 -0.66 -1.91
CA LEU A 147 -10.68 -1.69 -1.05
C LEU A 147 -9.51 -1.11 -0.28
N VAL A 148 -9.55 -1.24 1.04
CA VAL A 148 -8.48 -0.79 1.93
C VAL A 148 -7.88 -1.99 2.65
N VAL A 149 -6.56 -2.11 2.63
CA VAL A 149 -5.84 -3.16 3.35
C VAL A 149 -4.83 -2.50 4.29
N VAL A 150 -4.90 -2.88 5.57
CA VAL A 150 -3.98 -2.37 6.60
C VAL A 150 -3.19 -3.54 7.18
N GLU A 151 -1.87 -3.42 7.17
CA GLU A 151 -0.96 -4.36 7.80
C GLU A 151 -0.64 -3.91 9.23
N ARG A 152 -0.78 -4.81 10.21
CA ARG A 152 -0.43 -4.57 11.62
C ARG A 152 0.21 -5.81 12.24
N SER A 153 0.81 -5.61 13.41
CA SER A 153 1.30 -6.73 14.23
C SER A 153 0.14 -7.64 14.67
N SER A 154 0.35 -8.95 14.60
CA SER A 154 -0.62 -9.95 15.10
C SER A 154 -0.73 -9.98 16.63
N ARG A 155 0.12 -9.25 17.33
CA ARG A 155 0.13 -9.13 18.82
C ARG A 155 -0.67 -7.92 19.30
N GLY A 156 -1.12 -7.05 18.40
CA GLY A 156 -1.91 -5.86 18.70
C GLY A 156 -3.41 -6.18 18.86
N PRO A 157 -4.20 -5.18 19.27
CA PRO A 157 -5.66 -5.27 19.28
C PRO A 157 -6.22 -5.32 17.85
N ASP A 158 -7.52 -5.53 17.75
CA ASP A 158 -8.22 -5.42 16.48
C ASP A 158 -8.16 -3.98 15.95
N LEU A 159 -8.02 -3.84 14.63
CA LEU A 159 -8.00 -2.52 14.00
C LEU A 159 -9.38 -1.84 14.16
N PRO A 160 -9.44 -0.68 14.82
CA PRO A 160 -10.69 0.06 14.96
C PRO A 160 -10.98 0.83 13.67
N TRP A 161 -11.77 0.24 12.79
CA TRP A 161 -12.19 0.92 11.55
C TRP A 161 -13.01 2.18 11.88
N PRO A 162 -12.63 3.37 11.37
CA PRO A 162 -13.40 4.59 11.61
C PRO A 162 -14.72 4.60 10.81
N GLU A 163 -15.58 5.55 11.14
CA GLU A 163 -16.81 5.81 10.37
C GLU A 163 -16.49 6.01 8.87
N GLY A 164 -17.32 5.46 8.01
CA GLY A 164 -17.11 5.45 6.56
C GLY A 164 -16.26 4.28 6.07
N PHE A 165 -15.89 3.36 6.96
CA PHE A 165 -15.20 2.11 6.58
C PHE A 165 -15.89 0.91 7.22
N LYS A 166 -15.92 -0.19 6.49
CA LYS A 166 -16.41 -1.48 6.98
C LYS A 166 -15.34 -2.54 6.82
N GLY A 167 -14.93 -3.16 7.93
CA GLY A 167 -14.06 -4.33 7.90
C GLY A 167 -14.78 -5.53 7.28
N ASP A 168 -14.14 -6.17 6.32
CA ASP A 168 -14.70 -7.33 5.60
C ASP A 168 -14.02 -8.64 6.00
N ARG A 169 -12.70 -8.60 6.20
CA ARG A 169 -11.90 -9.82 6.41
C ARG A 169 -10.63 -9.51 7.19
N THR A 170 -10.20 -10.49 7.97
CA THR A 170 -8.91 -10.46 8.66
C THR A 170 -8.14 -11.74 8.35
N ARG A 171 -6.83 -11.63 8.14
CA ARG A 171 -5.92 -12.76 7.91
C ARG A 171 -4.65 -12.60 8.71
N LYS A 172 -4.28 -13.63 9.49
CA LYS A 172 -3.03 -13.68 10.27
C LYS A 172 -1.99 -14.55 9.58
N TYR A 173 -0.77 -14.03 9.47
CA TYR A 173 0.39 -14.70 8.88
C TYR A 173 1.60 -14.49 9.79
N GLY A 174 1.83 -15.44 10.69
CA GLY A 174 2.88 -15.33 11.69
C GLY A 174 2.68 -14.11 12.59
N GLU A 175 3.63 -13.17 12.54
CA GLU A 175 3.60 -11.93 13.32
C GLU A 175 2.83 -10.77 12.67
N THR A 176 2.28 -11.00 11.48
CA THR A 176 1.54 -10.00 10.70
C THR A 176 0.06 -10.34 10.62
N THR A 177 -0.78 -9.32 10.71
CA THR A 177 -2.21 -9.38 10.43
C THR A 177 -2.55 -8.41 9.30
N LEU A 178 -3.22 -8.91 8.27
CA LEU A 178 -3.80 -8.10 7.21
C LEU A 178 -5.29 -7.89 7.47
N TRP A 179 -5.69 -6.63 7.60
CA TRP A 179 -7.05 -6.18 7.80
C TRP A 179 -7.60 -5.64 6.49
N TYR A 180 -8.63 -6.27 5.95
CA TYR A 180 -9.29 -5.88 4.72
C TYR A 180 -10.61 -5.20 5.04
N GLY A 181 -10.86 -4.06 4.44
CA GLY A 181 -12.10 -3.31 4.58
C GLY A 181 -12.45 -2.54 3.32
N ARG A 182 -13.62 -1.93 3.32
CA ARG A 182 -14.13 -1.11 2.21
C ARG A 182 -14.57 0.25 2.68
N ALA A 183 -14.37 1.24 1.81
CA ALA A 183 -15.02 2.53 1.94
C ALA A 183 -16.53 2.38 1.74
N THR A 184 -17.32 3.07 2.56
CA THR A 184 -18.81 3.00 2.55
C THR A 184 -19.48 4.35 2.34
N PHE A 185 -18.77 5.31 1.72
CA PHE A 185 -19.23 6.67 1.42
C PHE A 185 -19.25 6.93 -0.08
#